data_24094a98dbb525262bced6f77b1e3959
#
_entry.id   24094a98dbb525262bced6f77b1e3959
#
_cell.length_a   1.000
_cell.length_b   1.000
_cell.length_c   1.000
_cell.angle_alpha   90.00
_cell.angle_beta   90.00
_cell.angle_gamma   90.00
#
_symmetry.space_group_name_H-M   'P 1'
#
loop_
_entity.id
_entity.type
_entity.pdbx_description
1 polymer ?
#
loop_
_entity_poly.entity_id
_entity_poly.type
_entity_poly.pdbx_seq_one_letter_code
_entity_poly.pdbx_strand_id
1 'polypeptide(L)'
;VRMKFVKVILVSVLALVFITGCAQTQQGSSTTSASPVLDRIQKRGELIVGTMGNMPPLNMTSKDGEIFGLEPDLARLLAKAMNVEVKFVTKPFNELLPALQTGEVDMVISGMTITPERNRKVAFIGPYFISGKAFLTKIKTIALADEAEDANNPKTKIVTLKDSTSQAFAEAFLDKTTLFTTGNYDEAVDMVLQDKVDAMIADYPICVVSVFRYPEAGLLSVVTQLTYEPLGIAIPANDPLMMNWTRNTLNNIEGSGILDELKLKWFARGNWLNKLK
;
A
#
# COMPACT_ATOMS: atom_id res chain seq x y z
N VAL A 1 32.38 55.48 -68.31
CA VAL A 1 31.01 55.52 -67.82
C VAL A 1 30.44 54.09 -67.57
N ARG A 2 31.09 52.99 -68.06
CA ARG A 2 30.55 51.60 -67.90
C ARG A 2 31.00 50.81 -66.65
N MET A 3 31.89 51.36 -65.84
CA MET A 3 32.44 50.60 -64.68
C MET A 3 31.82 50.90 -63.31
N LYS A 4 30.96 51.93 -63.19
CA LYS A 4 30.33 52.28 -61.92
C LYS A 4 28.98 51.59 -61.69
N PHE A 5 28.32 51.06 -62.71
CA PHE A 5 27.02 50.38 -62.60
C PHE A 5 27.12 48.93 -62.16
N VAL A 6 28.23 48.24 -62.45
CA VAL A 6 28.43 46.84 -62.10
C VAL A 6 28.72 46.63 -60.58
N LYS A 7 29.32 47.64 -59.94
CA LYS A 7 29.60 47.56 -58.46
C LYS A 7 28.39 47.80 -57.59
N VAL A 8 27.39 48.51 -58.05
CA VAL A 8 26.17 48.78 -57.27
C VAL A 8 25.22 47.60 -57.30
N ILE A 9 25.19 46.82 -58.40
CA ILE A 9 24.32 45.64 -58.49
C ILE A 9 24.89 44.46 -57.69
N LEU A 10 26.22 44.37 -57.53
CA LEU A 10 26.87 43.28 -56.80
C LEU A 10 26.70 43.44 -55.27
N VAL A 11 26.57 44.65 -54.73
CA VAL A 11 26.35 44.95 -53.31
C VAL A 11 24.88 44.73 -52.93
N SER A 12 23.96 44.97 -53.88
CA SER A 12 22.52 44.77 -53.62
C SER A 12 22.08 43.31 -53.61
N VAL A 13 22.79 42.42 -54.31
CA VAL A 13 22.49 40.98 -54.31
C VAL A 13 23.06 40.28 -53.07
N LEU A 14 24.15 40.81 -52.51
CA LEU A 14 24.76 40.20 -51.29
C LEU A 14 23.99 40.56 -50.02
N ALA A 15 23.14 41.60 -50.00
CA ALA A 15 22.36 42.01 -48.87
C ALA A 15 21.01 41.24 -48.73
N LEU A 16 20.59 40.51 -49.81
CA LEU A 16 19.31 39.76 -49.78
C LEU A 16 19.47 38.30 -49.34
N VAL A 17 20.69 37.79 -49.12
CA VAL A 17 20.93 36.37 -48.73
C VAL A 17 21.01 36.18 -47.22
N PHE A 18 21.02 37.26 -46.42
CA PHE A 18 21.14 37.17 -44.95
C PHE A 18 19.83 37.25 -44.15
N ILE A 19 18.65 37.29 -44.79
CA ILE A 19 17.36 37.40 -44.06
C ILE A 19 16.56 36.09 -44.03
N THR A 20 17.09 34.98 -44.60
CA THR A 20 16.38 33.70 -44.59
C THR A 20 16.99 32.67 -43.63
N GLY A 21 17.49 33.06 -42.50
CA GLY A 21 18.10 32.13 -41.57
C GLY A 21 17.86 32.44 -40.13
N CYS A 22 16.65 32.35 -39.64
CA CYS A 22 16.29 32.06 -38.23
C CYS A 22 14.77 32.02 -38.10
N ALA A 23 14.09 31.17 -38.86
CA ALA A 23 12.90 30.53 -38.33
C ALA A 23 13.41 29.41 -37.38
N GLN A 24 13.82 29.81 -36.18
CA GLN A 24 13.86 28.88 -35.07
C GLN A 24 12.43 28.37 -34.88
N THR A 25 12.16 27.19 -35.43
CA THR A 25 11.12 26.32 -34.91
C THR A 25 11.39 26.21 -33.40
N GLN A 26 10.67 27.00 -32.59
CA GLN A 26 10.44 26.61 -31.22
C GLN A 26 9.74 25.25 -31.28
N GLN A 27 10.55 24.18 -31.35
CA GLN A 27 10.13 22.90 -30.86
C GLN A 27 9.76 23.18 -29.39
N GLY A 28 8.46 23.30 -29.14
CA GLY A 28 7.96 23.28 -27.79
C GLY A 28 8.56 22.07 -27.10
N SER A 29 9.59 22.31 -26.27
CA SER A 29 10.00 21.33 -25.30
C SER A 29 8.75 21.05 -24.47
N SER A 30 8.05 19.98 -24.82
CA SER A 30 7.16 19.33 -23.86
C SER A 30 8.09 18.95 -22.72
N THR A 31 8.19 19.81 -21.71
CA THR A 31 8.85 19.50 -20.46
C THR A 31 8.09 18.30 -19.91
N THR A 32 8.62 17.11 -20.19
CA THR A 32 8.14 15.88 -19.56
C THR A 32 8.23 16.14 -18.07
N SER A 33 7.11 16.09 -17.37
CA SER A 33 7.08 16.30 -15.93
C SER A 33 8.09 15.38 -15.25
N ALA A 34 8.84 15.91 -14.28
CA ALA A 34 9.78 15.13 -13.48
C ALA A 34 9.05 14.10 -12.58
N SER A 35 7.76 14.32 -12.31
CA SER A 35 6.89 13.42 -11.54
C SER A 35 5.45 13.51 -12.04
N PRO A 36 5.06 12.66 -12.98
CA PRO A 36 3.67 12.64 -13.49
C PRO A 36 2.65 12.34 -12.39
N VAL A 37 3.04 11.57 -11.36
CA VAL A 37 2.15 11.22 -10.24
C VAL A 37 1.93 12.42 -9.33
N LEU A 38 3.00 13.10 -8.88
CA LEU A 38 2.87 14.30 -8.04
C LEU A 38 2.10 15.42 -8.75
N ASP A 39 2.38 15.66 -10.04
CA ASP A 39 1.66 16.67 -10.82
C ASP A 39 0.17 16.35 -10.93
N ARG A 40 -0.16 15.07 -11.15
CA ARG A 40 -1.56 14.62 -11.19
C ARG A 40 -2.26 14.84 -9.86
N ILE A 41 -1.63 14.51 -8.74
CA ILE A 41 -2.14 14.71 -7.38
C ILE A 41 -2.36 16.22 -7.13
N GLN A 42 -1.33 17.04 -7.38
CA GLN A 42 -1.39 18.49 -7.17
C GLN A 42 -2.49 19.15 -8.03
N LYS A 43 -2.57 18.79 -9.30
CA LYS A 43 -3.58 19.32 -10.21
C LYS A 43 -5.00 18.95 -9.79
N ARG A 44 -5.20 17.75 -9.27
CA ARG A 44 -6.48 17.25 -8.79
C ARG A 44 -6.85 17.81 -7.41
N GLY A 45 -5.85 18.16 -6.59
CA GLY A 45 -6.04 18.58 -5.20
C GLY A 45 -6.33 17.43 -4.24
N GLU A 46 -6.16 16.18 -4.67
CA GLU A 46 -6.47 14.97 -3.90
C GLU A 46 -5.39 13.91 -4.07
N LEU A 47 -4.99 13.26 -2.96
CA LEU A 47 -4.22 12.02 -2.91
C LEU A 47 -5.20 10.84 -2.81
N ILE A 48 -5.26 10.00 -3.85
CA ILE A 48 -6.12 8.81 -3.84
C ILE A 48 -5.33 7.61 -3.30
N VAL A 49 -5.78 7.06 -2.17
CA VAL A 49 -5.13 5.95 -1.47
C VAL A 49 -6.00 4.70 -1.53
N GLY A 50 -5.45 3.64 -2.12
CA GLY A 50 -6.06 2.30 -2.11
C GLY A 50 -5.86 1.61 -0.76
N THR A 51 -6.93 1.08 -0.19
CA THR A 51 -6.91 0.33 1.07
C THR A 51 -8.01 -0.73 1.08
N MET A 52 -7.89 -1.73 1.95
CA MET A 52 -8.87 -2.79 2.07
C MET A 52 -10.05 -2.41 2.98
N GLY A 53 -9.77 -1.69 4.07
CA GLY A 53 -10.78 -1.19 5.00
C GLY A 53 -11.34 -2.22 5.99
N ASN A 54 -10.68 -3.38 6.16
CA ASN A 54 -11.07 -4.42 7.12
C ASN A 54 -9.87 -5.19 7.71
N MET A 55 -8.77 -4.48 7.94
CA MET A 55 -7.54 -5.01 8.58
C MET A 55 -7.27 -4.30 9.93
N PRO A 56 -8.05 -4.55 10.97
CA PRO A 56 -7.85 -3.89 12.25
C PRO A 56 -6.50 -4.25 12.90
N PRO A 57 -5.78 -3.31 13.54
CA PRO A 57 -6.07 -1.88 13.68
C PRO A 57 -5.42 -1.02 12.59
N LEU A 58 -4.91 -1.64 11.52
CA LEU A 58 -4.19 -0.99 10.42
C LEU A 58 -5.14 -0.10 9.61
N ASN A 59 -6.19 -0.68 9.03
CA ASN A 59 -7.22 0.03 8.29
C ASN A 59 -8.58 -0.64 8.51
N MET A 60 -9.59 0.16 8.79
CA MET A 60 -10.92 -0.29 9.17
C MET A 60 -11.99 0.61 8.60
N THR A 61 -13.20 0.06 8.45
CA THR A 61 -14.39 0.84 8.11
C THR A 61 -15.30 0.91 9.34
N SER A 62 -15.68 2.13 9.75
CA SER A 62 -16.60 2.35 10.85
C SER A 62 -18.04 2.01 10.46
N LYS A 63 -18.94 1.98 11.45
CA LYS A 63 -20.41 1.84 11.25
C LYS A 63 -20.97 2.91 10.32
N ASP A 64 -20.37 4.10 10.34
CA ASP A 64 -20.77 5.26 9.54
C ASP A 64 -20.07 5.30 8.16
N GLY A 65 -19.23 4.30 7.85
CA GLY A 65 -18.52 4.20 6.57
C GLY A 65 -17.19 4.98 6.50
N GLU A 66 -16.73 5.58 7.60
CA GLU A 66 -15.43 6.25 7.65
C GLU A 66 -14.30 5.22 7.60
N ILE A 67 -13.25 5.50 6.82
CA ILE A 67 -12.00 4.74 6.81
C ILE A 67 -11.06 5.31 7.87
N PHE A 68 -10.68 4.47 8.84
CA PHE A 68 -9.86 4.86 9.98
C PHE A 68 -8.87 3.76 10.38
N GLY A 69 -7.85 4.09 11.17
CA GLY A 69 -6.78 3.18 11.56
C GLY A 69 -5.40 3.84 11.45
N LEU A 70 -4.35 3.08 11.75
CA LEU A 70 -2.96 3.56 11.63
C LEU A 70 -2.65 4.05 10.21
N GLU A 71 -3.02 3.28 9.21
CA GLU A 71 -2.71 3.56 7.82
C GLU A 71 -3.49 4.73 7.24
N PRO A 72 -4.81 4.88 7.49
CA PRO A 72 -5.52 6.10 7.14
C PRO A 72 -4.96 7.36 7.82
N ASP A 73 -4.50 7.28 9.07
CA ASP A 73 -3.85 8.42 9.71
C ASP A 73 -2.50 8.75 9.06
N LEU A 74 -1.69 7.74 8.71
CA LEU A 74 -0.46 7.92 7.93
C LEU A 74 -0.76 8.55 6.56
N ALA A 75 -1.79 8.08 5.85
CA ALA A 75 -2.21 8.65 4.56
C ALA A 75 -2.62 10.12 4.67
N ARG A 76 -3.35 10.49 5.74
CA ARG A 76 -3.72 11.88 6.02
C ARG A 76 -2.50 12.77 6.26
N LEU A 77 -1.46 12.26 6.94
CA LEU A 77 -0.19 12.97 7.12
C LEU A 77 0.54 13.20 5.79
N LEU A 78 0.57 12.19 4.91
CA LEU A 78 1.16 12.32 3.57
C LEU A 78 0.39 13.35 2.72
N ALA A 79 -0.95 13.29 2.69
CA ALA A 79 -1.78 14.26 1.97
C ALA A 79 -1.58 15.68 2.50
N LYS A 80 -1.54 15.85 3.83
CA LYS A 80 -1.25 17.15 4.46
C LYS A 80 0.12 17.68 4.06
N ALA A 81 1.15 16.84 3.99
CA ALA A 81 2.48 17.23 3.55
C ALA A 81 2.53 17.63 2.07
N MET A 82 1.62 17.12 1.23
CA MET A 82 1.39 17.55 -0.15
C MET A 82 0.50 18.78 -0.26
N ASN A 83 -0.12 19.24 0.82
CA ASN A 83 -1.15 20.28 0.84
C ASN A 83 -2.35 19.95 -0.06
N VAL A 84 -2.85 18.71 0.02
CA VAL A 84 -4.01 18.18 -0.71
C VAL A 84 -4.91 17.39 0.25
N GLU A 85 -6.14 17.14 -0.18
CA GLU A 85 -7.06 16.25 0.54
C GLU A 85 -6.71 14.78 0.29
N VAL A 86 -7.11 13.89 1.21
CA VAL A 86 -6.98 12.44 1.02
C VAL A 86 -8.33 11.83 0.65
N LYS A 87 -8.31 10.96 -0.36
CA LYS A 87 -9.48 10.16 -0.75
C LYS A 87 -9.13 8.68 -0.66
N PHE A 88 -9.91 7.92 0.10
CA PHE A 88 -9.75 6.47 0.18
C PHE A 88 -10.61 5.75 -0.86
N VAL A 89 -10.01 4.74 -1.51
CA VAL A 89 -10.69 3.82 -2.41
C VAL A 89 -10.53 2.42 -1.82
N THR A 90 -11.65 1.82 -1.39
CA THR A 90 -11.64 0.45 -0.83
C THR A 90 -11.77 -0.58 -1.95
N LYS A 91 -10.91 -1.60 -1.89
CA LYS A 91 -10.89 -2.72 -2.84
C LYS A 91 -10.52 -4.03 -2.15
N PRO A 92 -10.89 -5.17 -2.71
CA PRO A 92 -10.31 -6.46 -2.34
C PRO A 92 -8.78 -6.40 -2.40
N PHE A 93 -8.10 -7.11 -1.49
CA PHE A 93 -6.64 -7.04 -1.34
C PHE A 93 -5.88 -7.29 -2.65
N ASN A 94 -6.30 -8.31 -3.39
CA ASN A 94 -5.68 -8.70 -4.66
C ASN A 94 -5.89 -7.70 -5.82
N GLU A 95 -6.83 -6.77 -5.68
CA GLU A 95 -7.10 -5.72 -6.67
C GLU A 95 -6.34 -4.41 -6.41
N LEU A 96 -5.72 -4.26 -5.23
CA LEU A 96 -5.03 -3.01 -4.84
C LEU A 96 -3.81 -2.71 -5.72
N LEU A 97 -2.92 -3.68 -5.95
CA LEU A 97 -1.76 -3.47 -6.83
C LEU A 97 -2.15 -3.28 -8.31
N PRO A 98 -3.10 -4.03 -8.89
CA PRO A 98 -3.66 -3.69 -10.20
C PRO A 98 -4.20 -2.27 -10.30
N ALA A 99 -4.96 -1.80 -9.30
CA ALA A 99 -5.48 -0.43 -9.27
C ALA A 99 -4.36 0.64 -9.23
N LEU A 100 -3.26 0.35 -8.52
CA LEU A 100 -2.07 1.21 -8.51
C LEU A 100 -1.39 1.24 -9.90
N GLN A 101 -1.22 0.09 -10.53
CA GLN A 101 -0.58 -0.01 -11.84
C GLN A 101 -1.36 0.67 -12.96
N THR A 102 -2.69 0.69 -12.87
CA THR A 102 -3.57 1.38 -13.83
C THR A 102 -3.74 2.87 -13.53
N GLY A 103 -3.25 3.35 -12.38
CA GLY A 103 -3.38 4.75 -11.95
C GLY A 103 -4.77 5.10 -11.41
N GLU A 104 -5.59 4.13 -11.08
CA GLU A 104 -6.87 4.33 -10.38
C GLU A 104 -6.64 4.87 -8.96
N VAL A 105 -5.56 4.44 -8.32
CA VAL A 105 -5.07 5.01 -7.06
C VAL A 105 -3.63 5.51 -7.24
N ASP A 106 -3.21 6.47 -6.41
CA ASP A 106 -1.88 7.06 -6.46
C ASP A 106 -0.88 6.31 -5.59
N MET A 107 -1.36 5.69 -4.52
CA MET A 107 -0.60 4.80 -3.64
C MET A 107 -1.52 3.76 -2.99
N VAL A 108 -0.91 2.70 -2.46
CA VAL A 108 -1.60 1.69 -1.64
C VAL A 108 -0.96 1.64 -0.26
N ILE A 109 -1.80 1.78 0.77
CA ILE A 109 -1.42 1.59 2.18
C ILE A 109 -2.49 0.68 2.78
N SER A 110 -2.18 -0.62 2.90
CA SER A 110 -3.17 -1.66 3.24
C SER A 110 -2.52 -2.95 3.75
N GLY A 111 -1.69 -2.89 4.79
CA GLY A 111 -1.02 -4.07 5.33
C GLY A 111 -0.19 -4.81 4.28
N MET A 112 0.31 -4.11 3.28
CA MET A 112 0.97 -4.72 2.13
C MET A 112 2.43 -5.05 2.47
N THR A 113 2.73 -6.33 2.65
CA THR A 113 4.10 -6.80 2.88
C THR A 113 4.98 -6.49 1.68
N ILE A 114 6.16 -5.93 1.94
CA ILE A 114 7.22 -5.74 0.94
C ILE A 114 7.80 -7.10 0.60
N THR A 115 7.56 -7.58 -0.64
CA THR A 115 8.15 -8.82 -1.13
C THR A 115 8.92 -8.60 -2.42
N PRO A 116 9.95 -9.42 -2.73
CA PRO A 116 10.67 -9.33 -4.00
C PRO A 116 9.77 -9.47 -5.22
N GLU A 117 8.72 -10.29 -5.12
CA GLU A 117 7.77 -10.50 -6.21
C GLU A 117 6.95 -9.23 -6.49
N ARG A 118 6.42 -8.60 -5.44
CA ARG A 118 5.64 -7.35 -5.55
C ARG A 118 6.52 -6.19 -6.01
N ASN A 119 7.78 -6.13 -5.54
CA ASN A 119 8.76 -5.11 -5.94
C ASN A 119 9.15 -5.15 -7.43
N ARG A 120 8.89 -6.23 -8.14
CA ARG A 120 9.05 -6.28 -9.60
C ARG A 120 7.95 -5.54 -10.37
N LYS A 121 6.84 -5.22 -9.70
CA LYS A 121 5.64 -4.64 -10.33
C LYS A 121 5.40 -3.20 -9.87
N VAL A 122 5.73 -2.88 -8.63
CA VAL A 122 5.55 -1.57 -8.00
C VAL A 122 6.75 -1.23 -7.12
N ALA A 123 6.94 0.04 -6.78
CA ALA A 123 7.93 0.44 -5.79
C ALA A 123 7.31 0.42 -4.39
N PHE A 124 8.13 0.11 -3.38
CA PHE A 124 7.74 0.18 -1.98
C PHE A 124 8.60 1.17 -1.22
N ILE A 125 7.97 1.90 -0.32
CA ILE A 125 8.62 2.77 0.66
C ILE A 125 8.24 2.29 2.06
N GLY A 126 9.21 2.19 2.93
CA GLY A 126 9.03 1.69 4.29
C GLY A 126 10.18 0.78 4.74
N PRO A 127 9.95 -0.09 5.72
CA PRO A 127 8.65 -0.41 6.32
C PRO A 127 8.16 0.66 7.30
N TYR A 128 6.85 0.92 7.37
CA TYR A 128 6.24 1.76 8.41
C TYR A 128 5.82 0.93 9.63
N PHE A 129 5.65 -0.37 9.45
CA PHE A 129 5.30 -1.33 10.49
C PHE A 129 5.93 -2.69 10.19
N ILE A 130 6.37 -3.39 11.24
CA ILE A 130 6.81 -4.78 11.14
C ILE A 130 5.72 -5.65 11.74
N SER A 131 5.16 -6.54 10.93
CA SER A 131 4.18 -7.54 11.32
C SER A 131 4.80 -8.95 11.30
N GLY A 132 4.01 -9.95 11.54
CA GLY A 132 4.32 -11.36 11.39
C GLY A 132 3.04 -12.17 11.31
N LYS A 133 3.11 -13.40 10.83
CA LYS A 133 1.97 -14.32 10.78
C LYS A 133 1.66 -14.88 12.16
N ALA A 134 0.37 -15.10 12.40
CA ALA A 134 -0.13 -15.76 13.60
C ALA A 134 -1.36 -16.60 13.26
N PHE A 135 -1.66 -17.54 14.13
CA PHE A 135 -2.92 -18.28 14.11
C PHE A 135 -4.00 -17.55 14.94
N LEU A 136 -5.22 -17.49 14.40
CA LEU A 136 -6.42 -17.24 15.16
C LEU A 136 -7.24 -18.53 15.19
N THR A 137 -7.50 -19.10 16.38
CA THR A 137 -8.11 -20.42 16.55
C THR A 137 -8.86 -20.53 17.86
N LYS A 138 -9.71 -21.55 18.00
CA LYS A 138 -10.28 -21.99 19.28
C LYS A 138 -9.55 -23.21 19.84
N ILE A 139 -8.62 -23.80 19.07
CA ILE A 139 -7.95 -25.05 19.39
C ILE A 139 -6.63 -24.74 20.10
N LYS A 140 -6.54 -25.11 21.38
CA LYS A 140 -5.40 -24.79 22.25
C LYS A 140 -4.06 -25.32 21.69
N THR A 141 -4.05 -26.51 21.07
CA THR A 141 -2.82 -27.09 20.50
C THR A 141 -2.30 -26.28 19.31
N ILE A 142 -3.17 -25.72 18.48
CA ILE A 142 -2.78 -24.81 17.38
C ILE A 142 -2.36 -23.45 17.95
N ALA A 143 -3.07 -22.95 18.98
CA ALA A 143 -2.74 -21.67 19.61
C ALA A 143 -1.37 -21.69 20.34
N LEU A 144 -0.87 -22.84 20.71
CA LEU A 144 0.44 -23.03 21.38
C LEU A 144 1.53 -23.57 20.43
N ALA A 145 1.25 -23.60 19.14
CA ALA A 145 2.23 -24.01 18.14
C ALA A 145 3.38 -22.99 18.08
N ASP A 146 4.60 -23.45 18.28
CA ASP A 146 5.79 -22.63 18.16
C ASP A 146 6.25 -22.52 16.69
N GLU A 147 5.93 -23.54 15.89
CA GLU A 147 6.25 -23.61 14.46
C GLU A 147 4.99 -23.95 13.64
N ALA A 148 4.99 -23.60 12.37
CA ALA A 148 3.85 -23.87 11.47
C ALA A 148 3.58 -25.37 11.34
N GLU A 149 4.63 -26.19 11.34
CA GLU A 149 4.56 -27.65 11.23
C GLU A 149 3.72 -28.30 12.30
N ASP A 150 3.62 -27.74 13.50
CA ASP A 150 2.79 -28.25 14.60
C ASP A 150 1.29 -28.26 14.24
N ALA A 151 0.87 -27.38 13.35
CA ALA A 151 -0.50 -27.33 12.82
C ALA A 151 -0.66 -28.09 11.49
N ASN A 152 0.42 -28.60 10.87
CA ASN A 152 0.42 -29.25 9.57
C ASN A 152 -0.12 -30.71 9.62
N ASN A 153 -1.43 -30.85 9.71
CA ASN A 153 -2.12 -32.13 9.85
C ASN A 153 -3.23 -32.27 8.80
N PRO A 154 -3.42 -33.42 8.14
CA PRO A 154 -4.45 -33.65 7.14
C PRO A 154 -5.90 -33.40 7.60
N LYS A 155 -6.15 -33.40 8.90
CA LYS A 155 -7.49 -33.11 9.47
C LYS A 155 -7.67 -31.62 9.74
N THR A 156 -6.60 -30.82 9.72
CA THR A 156 -6.67 -29.39 10.01
C THR A 156 -7.17 -28.59 8.78
N LYS A 157 -8.15 -27.75 9.02
CA LYS A 157 -8.70 -26.81 8.04
C LYS A 157 -8.23 -25.40 8.35
N ILE A 158 -7.59 -24.77 7.40
CA ILE A 158 -7.02 -23.40 7.55
C ILE A 158 -7.72 -22.46 6.58
N VAL A 159 -7.95 -21.23 7.02
CA VAL A 159 -8.41 -20.14 6.14
C VAL A 159 -7.38 -19.01 6.11
N THR A 160 -7.22 -18.39 4.94
CA THR A 160 -6.34 -17.23 4.74
C THR A 160 -7.02 -16.20 3.83
N LEU A 161 -6.51 -14.98 3.83
CA LEU A 161 -6.88 -13.97 2.84
C LEU A 161 -6.27 -14.36 1.48
N LYS A 162 -7.09 -14.33 0.44
CA LYS A 162 -6.72 -14.68 -0.93
C LYS A 162 -5.59 -13.76 -1.45
N ASP A 163 -4.62 -14.33 -2.17
CA ASP A 163 -3.46 -13.66 -2.79
C ASP A 163 -2.58 -12.86 -1.80
N SER A 164 -2.65 -13.22 -0.51
CA SER A 164 -1.82 -12.66 0.56
C SER A 164 -0.55 -13.49 0.80
N THR A 165 0.39 -12.90 1.55
CA THR A 165 1.56 -13.65 2.08
C THR A 165 1.14 -14.74 3.08
N SER A 166 -0.04 -14.62 3.73
CA SER A 166 -0.60 -15.67 4.59
C SER A 166 -1.01 -16.90 3.80
N GLN A 167 -1.60 -16.72 2.60
CA GLN A 167 -1.89 -17.85 1.71
C GLN A 167 -0.60 -18.51 1.24
N ALA A 168 0.37 -17.73 0.75
CA ALA A 168 1.66 -18.28 0.31
C ALA A 168 2.40 -19.02 1.44
N PHE A 169 2.32 -18.51 2.67
CA PHE A 169 2.86 -19.18 3.85
C PHE A 169 2.16 -20.53 4.11
N ALA A 170 0.83 -20.56 4.08
CA ALA A 170 0.07 -21.79 4.29
C ALA A 170 0.38 -22.84 3.20
N GLU A 171 0.46 -22.43 1.94
CA GLU A 171 0.82 -23.31 0.82
C GLU A 171 2.24 -23.88 0.94
N ALA A 172 3.18 -23.12 1.50
CA ALA A 172 4.58 -23.53 1.62
C ALA A 172 4.85 -24.43 2.85
N PHE A 173 4.18 -24.17 3.97
CA PHE A 173 4.50 -24.80 5.26
C PHE A 173 3.39 -25.68 5.84
N LEU A 174 2.18 -25.63 5.29
CA LEU A 174 1.00 -26.36 5.76
C LEU A 174 0.38 -27.20 4.64
N ASP A 175 1.23 -27.84 3.85
CA ASP A 175 0.88 -28.58 2.63
C ASP A 175 -0.05 -29.79 2.84
N LYS A 176 -0.15 -30.28 4.09
CA LYS A 176 -1.05 -31.38 4.48
C LYS A 176 -2.45 -30.89 4.86
N THR A 177 -2.63 -29.62 5.16
CA THR A 177 -3.92 -29.07 5.61
C THR A 177 -4.90 -28.85 4.47
N THR A 178 -6.19 -28.72 4.79
CA THR A 178 -7.18 -28.25 3.84
C THR A 178 -7.23 -26.71 3.88
N LEU A 179 -6.73 -26.04 2.85
CA LEU A 179 -6.65 -24.60 2.76
C LEU A 179 -7.91 -24.02 2.10
N PHE A 180 -8.52 -23.04 2.76
CA PHE A 180 -9.57 -22.17 2.26
C PHE A 180 -9.05 -20.73 2.10
N THR A 181 -9.65 -19.98 1.19
CA THR A 181 -9.34 -18.56 1.02
C THR A 181 -10.60 -17.71 1.01
N THR A 182 -10.53 -16.49 1.55
CA THR A 182 -11.61 -15.50 1.57
C THR A 182 -11.18 -14.20 0.92
N GLY A 183 -12.15 -13.38 0.53
CA GLY A 183 -11.90 -12.06 -0.05
C GLY A 183 -11.60 -10.98 1.00
N ASN A 184 -11.91 -11.23 2.27
CA ASN A 184 -11.76 -10.30 3.38
C ASN A 184 -11.56 -11.03 4.72
N TYR A 185 -11.04 -10.31 5.72
CA TYR A 185 -10.76 -10.88 7.04
C TYR A 185 -12.00 -11.13 7.89
N ASP A 186 -13.07 -10.34 7.75
CA ASP A 186 -14.30 -10.57 8.52
C ASP A 186 -14.90 -11.94 8.17
N GLU A 187 -14.94 -12.30 6.88
CA GLU A 187 -15.38 -13.62 6.44
C GLU A 187 -14.48 -14.75 6.98
N ALA A 188 -13.16 -14.55 6.98
CA ALA A 188 -12.23 -15.54 7.51
C ALA A 188 -12.39 -15.74 9.03
N VAL A 189 -12.59 -14.67 9.78
CA VAL A 189 -12.87 -14.71 11.23
C VAL A 189 -14.21 -15.41 11.50
N ASP A 190 -15.25 -15.11 10.71
CA ASP A 190 -16.56 -15.76 10.81
C ASP A 190 -16.48 -17.26 10.58
N MET A 191 -15.62 -17.73 9.68
CA MET A 191 -15.39 -19.18 9.48
C MET A 191 -14.81 -19.84 10.72
N VAL A 192 -13.89 -19.18 11.45
CA VAL A 192 -13.36 -19.68 12.72
C VAL A 192 -14.44 -19.62 13.82
N LEU A 193 -15.20 -18.54 13.91
CA LEU A 193 -16.28 -18.38 14.90
C LEU A 193 -17.34 -19.46 14.76
N GLN A 194 -17.67 -19.87 13.53
CA GLN A 194 -18.67 -20.88 13.18
C GLN A 194 -18.13 -22.31 13.13
N ASP A 195 -16.86 -22.55 13.55
CA ASP A 195 -16.18 -23.84 13.51
C ASP A 195 -16.17 -24.52 12.11
N LYS A 196 -16.24 -23.72 11.04
CA LYS A 196 -16.09 -24.19 9.65
C LYS A 196 -14.66 -24.54 9.31
N VAL A 197 -13.71 -23.88 9.97
CA VAL A 197 -12.27 -24.11 9.91
C VAL A 197 -11.69 -24.13 11.32
N ASP A 198 -10.53 -24.76 11.46
CA ASP A 198 -9.85 -24.92 12.75
C ASP A 198 -9.02 -23.68 13.12
N ALA A 199 -8.48 -22.96 12.11
CA ALA A 199 -7.74 -21.74 12.34
C ALA A 199 -7.74 -20.82 11.11
N MET A 200 -7.52 -19.52 11.36
CA MET A 200 -7.13 -18.54 10.35
C MET A 200 -5.65 -18.22 10.52
N ILE A 201 -4.91 -18.10 9.40
CA ILE A 201 -3.59 -17.47 9.38
C ILE A 201 -3.74 -16.05 8.82
N ALA A 202 -3.29 -15.08 9.60
CA ALA A 202 -3.30 -13.67 9.25
C ALA A 202 -2.12 -12.95 9.90
N ASP A 203 -1.99 -11.66 9.62
CA ASP A 203 -1.06 -10.82 10.36
C ASP A 203 -1.44 -10.75 11.84
N TYR A 204 -0.45 -10.86 12.71
CA TYR A 204 -0.61 -10.88 14.16
C TYR A 204 -1.57 -9.83 14.73
N PRO A 205 -1.52 -8.53 14.32
CA PRO A 205 -2.45 -7.54 14.84
C PRO A 205 -3.93 -7.89 14.61
N ILE A 206 -4.24 -8.47 13.44
CA ILE A 206 -5.61 -8.86 13.08
C ILE A 206 -6.11 -9.99 14.00
N CYS A 207 -5.26 -10.97 14.24
CA CYS A 207 -5.57 -12.09 15.14
C CYS A 207 -5.83 -11.59 16.57
N VAL A 208 -4.97 -10.73 17.09
CA VAL A 208 -5.10 -10.17 18.45
C VAL A 208 -6.37 -9.33 18.57
N VAL A 209 -6.64 -8.45 17.60
CA VAL A 209 -7.86 -7.64 17.62
C VAL A 209 -9.13 -8.51 17.57
N SER A 210 -9.10 -9.60 16.81
CA SER A 210 -10.24 -10.53 16.74
C SER A 210 -10.52 -11.19 18.08
N VAL A 211 -9.51 -11.55 18.87
CA VAL A 211 -9.69 -12.05 20.23
C VAL A 211 -10.40 -11.02 21.11
N PHE A 212 -10.00 -9.75 21.05
CA PHE A 212 -10.64 -8.67 21.83
C PHE A 212 -12.04 -8.31 21.32
N ARG A 213 -12.29 -8.44 20.02
CA ARG A 213 -13.60 -8.15 19.41
C ARG A 213 -14.68 -9.17 19.77
N TYR A 214 -14.27 -10.43 20.00
CA TYR A 214 -15.16 -11.54 20.30
C TYR A 214 -14.75 -12.26 21.62
N PRO A 215 -14.82 -11.59 22.78
CA PRO A 215 -14.26 -12.10 24.03
C PRO A 215 -14.91 -13.40 24.52
N GLU A 216 -16.20 -13.60 24.20
CA GLU A 216 -16.95 -14.79 24.61
C GLU A 216 -16.84 -15.97 23.63
N ALA A 217 -16.12 -15.79 22.50
CA ALA A 217 -16.04 -16.81 21.45
C ALA A 217 -14.98 -17.88 21.69
N GLY A 218 -14.18 -17.74 22.75
CA GLY A 218 -13.07 -18.65 23.05
C GLY A 218 -11.92 -18.62 22.03
N LEU A 219 -11.80 -17.49 21.29
CA LEU A 219 -10.70 -17.28 20.36
C LEU A 219 -9.37 -17.13 21.09
N LEU A 220 -8.35 -17.75 20.51
CA LEU A 220 -6.97 -17.70 20.95
C LEU A 220 -6.09 -17.24 19.78
N SER A 221 -5.02 -16.53 20.07
CA SER A 221 -3.97 -16.22 19.11
C SER A 221 -2.61 -16.53 19.72
N VAL A 222 -1.66 -17.04 18.91
CA VAL A 222 -0.29 -17.28 19.37
C VAL A 222 0.39 -15.97 19.74
N VAL A 223 1.24 -16.02 20.74
CA VAL A 223 2.03 -14.87 21.19
C VAL A 223 3.25 -14.66 20.28
N THR A 224 3.79 -15.73 19.69
CA THR A 224 4.97 -15.69 18.85
C THR A 224 4.58 -15.45 17.39
N GLN A 225 5.23 -14.47 16.75
CA GLN A 225 5.08 -14.24 15.32
C GLN A 225 5.89 -15.27 14.54
N LEU A 226 5.22 -15.98 13.62
CA LEU A 226 5.83 -17.06 12.82
C LEU A 226 6.75 -16.54 11.69
N THR A 227 6.62 -15.28 11.30
CA THR A 227 7.35 -14.67 10.17
C THR A 227 7.72 -13.22 10.45
N TYR A 228 8.60 -12.67 9.59
CA TYR A 228 8.93 -11.24 9.53
C TYR A 228 8.23 -10.61 8.32
N GLU A 229 7.26 -9.75 8.56
CA GLU A 229 6.41 -9.13 7.54
C GLU A 229 6.60 -7.59 7.55
N PRO A 230 7.54 -7.03 6.77
CA PRO A 230 7.72 -5.59 6.66
C PRO A 230 6.58 -4.99 5.81
N LEU A 231 5.74 -4.14 6.40
CA LEU A 231 4.64 -3.47 5.71
C LEU A 231 5.10 -2.16 5.10
N GLY A 232 4.81 -1.93 3.83
CA GLY A 232 5.25 -0.77 3.08
C GLY A 232 4.14 -0.05 2.32
N ILE A 233 4.42 1.20 1.96
CA ILE A 233 3.61 2.02 1.07
C ILE A 233 3.98 1.64 -0.36
N ALA A 234 3.04 1.09 -1.13
CA ALA A 234 3.24 0.81 -2.55
C ALA A 234 2.90 2.04 -3.39
N ILE A 235 3.79 2.37 -4.33
CA ILE A 235 3.66 3.50 -5.27
C ILE A 235 4.06 3.06 -6.68
N PRO A 236 3.71 3.82 -7.74
CA PRO A 236 4.13 3.52 -9.10
C PRO A 236 5.65 3.43 -9.23
N ALA A 237 6.14 2.39 -9.92
CA ALA A 237 7.58 2.09 -10.01
C ALA A 237 8.39 3.09 -10.86
N ASN A 238 7.75 3.82 -11.77
CA ASN A 238 8.38 4.65 -12.79
C ASN A 238 8.36 6.15 -12.47
N ASP A 239 8.22 6.52 -11.20
CA ASP A 239 8.25 7.92 -10.74
C ASP A 239 9.30 8.11 -9.63
N PRO A 240 10.58 8.33 -9.98
CA PRO A 240 11.66 8.48 -9.00
C PRO A 240 11.47 9.64 -8.03
N LEU A 241 10.85 10.73 -8.47
CA LEU A 241 10.61 11.88 -7.60
C LEU A 241 9.52 11.59 -6.58
N MET A 242 8.43 10.92 -6.97
CA MET A 242 7.41 10.43 -6.05
C MET A 242 8.01 9.45 -5.03
N MET A 243 8.89 8.55 -5.46
CA MET A 243 9.60 7.62 -4.58
C MET A 243 10.45 8.37 -3.54
N ASN A 244 11.27 9.32 -3.99
CA ASN A 244 12.11 10.11 -3.12
C ASN A 244 11.28 10.96 -2.14
N TRP A 245 10.25 11.62 -2.63
CA TRP A 245 9.35 12.42 -1.81
C TRP A 245 8.67 11.59 -0.72
N THR A 246 8.08 10.45 -1.09
CA THR A 246 7.39 9.56 -0.14
C THR A 246 8.36 9.03 0.93
N ARG A 247 9.58 8.61 0.51
CA ARG A 247 10.61 8.13 1.43
C ARG A 247 11.04 9.19 2.43
N ASN A 248 11.36 10.39 1.96
CA ASN A 248 11.80 11.47 2.82
C ASN A 248 10.70 11.91 3.79
N THR A 249 9.45 11.95 3.33
CA THR A 249 8.30 12.29 4.18
C THR A 249 8.07 11.22 5.25
N LEU A 250 8.12 9.93 4.89
CA LEU A 250 8.01 8.85 5.87
C LEU A 250 9.12 8.89 6.90
N ASN A 251 10.38 9.11 6.47
CA ASN A 251 11.53 9.24 7.37
C ASN A 251 11.36 10.43 8.34
N ASN A 252 10.79 11.55 7.89
CA ASN A 252 10.49 12.69 8.75
C ASN A 252 9.40 12.38 9.77
N ILE A 253 8.33 11.67 9.37
CA ILE A 253 7.25 11.22 10.25
C ILE A 253 7.81 10.26 11.32
N GLU A 254 8.68 9.34 10.94
CA GLU A 254 9.34 8.40 11.83
C GLU A 254 10.33 9.13 12.77
N GLY A 255 11.26 9.90 12.21
CA GLY A 255 12.30 10.60 12.97
C GLY A 255 11.77 11.66 13.93
N SER A 256 10.56 12.19 13.70
CA SER A 256 9.86 13.10 14.61
C SER A 256 9.07 12.38 15.73
N GLY A 257 9.02 11.04 15.74
CA GLY A 257 8.26 10.25 16.70
C GLY A 257 6.76 10.16 16.43
N ILE A 258 6.25 10.83 15.39
CA ILE A 258 4.81 10.82 15.05
C ILE A 258 4.34 9.42 14.69
N LEU A 259 5.17 8.62 13.99
CA LEU A 259 4.83 7.24 13.65
C LEU A 259 4.64 6.38 14.91
N ASP A 260 5.47 6.57 15.92
CA ASP A 260 5.36 5.82 17.18
C ASP A 260 4.12 6.26 17.99
N GLU A 261 3.78 7.55 17.97
CA GLU A 261 2.52 8.02 18.55
C GLU A 261 1.31 7.39 17.86
N LEU A 262 1.32 7.25 16.53
CA LEU A 262 0.27 6.55 15.80
C LEU A 262 0.19 5.07 16.17
N LYS A 263 1.33 4.39 16.28
CA LYS A 263 1.37 2.99 16.76
C LYS A 263 0.77 2.86 18.15
N LEU A 264 1.17 3.71 19.09
CA LEU A 264 0.58 3.73 20.46
C LEU A 264 -0.93 3.99 20.43
N LYS A 265 -1.38 4.94 19.61
CA LYS A 265 -2.81 5.24 19.46
C LYS A 265 -3.62 4.01 19.05
N TRP A 266 -3.12 3.25 18.08
CA TRP A 266 -3.90 2.18 17.44
C TRP A 266 -3.67 0.81 18.06
N PHE A 267 -2.49 0.52 18.61
CA PHE A 267 -2.17 -0.80 19.17
C PHE A 267 -2.26 -0.87 20.71
N ALA A 268 -2.03 0.24 21.41
CA ALA A 268 -2.08 0.23 22.88
C ALA A 268 -3.42 0.72 23.45
N ARG A 269 -4.27 1.37 22.65
CA ARG A 269 -5.54 1.96 23.11
C ARG A 269 -6.70 1.33 22.34
N GLY A 270 -7.52 0.52 23.01
CA GLY A 270 -8.68 -0.17 22.40
C GLY A 270 -9.97 0.64 22.29
N ASN A 271 -9.96 1.95 22.58
CA ASN A 271 -11.16 2.81 22.59
C ASN A 271 -11.88 2.96 21.23
N TRP A 272 -11.24 2.54 20.15
CA TRP A 272 -11.79 2.55 18.78
C TRP A 272 -12.57 1.26 18.43
N LEU A 273 -12.45 0.18 19.23
CA LEU A 273 -13.13 -1.11 18.96
C LEU A 273 -14.65 -0.96 18.83
N ASN A 274 -15.26 -0.06 19.60
CA ASN A 274 -16.70 0.22 19.57
C ASN A 274 -17.19 0.86 18.26
N LYS A 275 -16.28 1.40 17.42
CA LYS A 275 -16.58 1.98 16.11
C LYS A 275 -16.65 0.93 15.01
N LEU A 276 -16.11 -0.28 15.22
CA LEU A 276 -16.17 -1.37 14.24
C LEU A 276 -17.61 -1.80 13.98
N LYS A 277 -17.86 -2.25 12.75
CA LYS A 277 -19.11 -2.88 12.33
C LYS A 277 -19.37 -4.17 13.08
#